data_d63f73219f225b90f0366048cae9553d
#
_entry.id   d63f73219f225b90f0366048cae9553d
#
_cell.length_a   1.000
_cell.length_b   1.000
_cell.length_c   1.000
_cell.angle_alpha   90.00
_cell.angle_beta   90.00
_cell.angle_gamma   90.00
#
_symmetry.space_group_name_H-M   'P 1'
#
loop_
_entity.id
_entity.type
_entity.pdbx_description
1 polymer ?
#
loop_
_entity_poly.entity_id
_entity_poly.type
_entity_poly.pdbx_seq_one_letter_code
_entity_poly.pdbx_strand_id
1 'polypeptide(L)'
;MPTIIRFGGGAGDGAQKLVVNVDSGATVTARKGSVAVSAVSENGQAVLELDEAGTYTVSASKDGTTTPDVKTATVPQEITLSFVAAELNTNSWEMIKAVSDAGQGANYWSVGDTKDVTLSGTWQSLNVSNVTVKAFIIGFDHNSAVEGEHRIHFLMGKIGTAMVAFCDSQYGNQTSGAYFTMNTANTNSGGWEASRMRKTVLGNSNTPDVPLEGSLIAVLPEELRAVMKPVTKWTQNNSPLMATATTDYTFLMAEFEIFGARAYANSDEQSKQAQYDYFKAGNPKVFHKHSATTTAVGAWLRSPYASNTSNFCGVNTSGAASGNYASRSRGVAPGFCA
;
A
#
# COMPACT_ATOMS: atom_id res chain seq x y z
N MET A 1 -20.38 28.84 19.33
CA MET A 1 -20.69 27.84 20.38
C MET A 1 -21.33 26.66 19.72
N PRO A 2 -20.90 25.41 19.99
CA PRO A 2 -21.52 24.23 19.38
C PRO A 2 -23.02 24.19 19.74
N THR A 3 -23.82 23.82 18.74
CA THR A 3 -25.27 23.68 18.93
C THR A 3 -25.57 22.37 19.61
N ILE A 4 -26.05 22.38 20.84
CA ILE A 4 -26.44 21.18 21.59
C ILE A 4 -27.92 20.90 21.33
N ILE A 5 -28.23 19.71 20.79
CA ILE A 5 -29.60 19.23 20.61
C ILE A 5 -29.87 18.17 21.69
N ARG A 6 -30.74 18.47 22.65
CA ARG A 6 -31.16 17.54 23.73
C ARG A 6 -32.50 16.91 23.38
N PHE A 7 -32.60 15.60 23.54
CA PHE A 7 -33.85 14.87 23.49
C PHE A 7 -34.16 14.28 24.86
N GLY A 8 -34.97 15.03 25.68
CA GLY A 8 -35.55 14.59 26.95
C GLY A 8 -34.68 14.89 28.20
N GLY A 9 -35.23 15.65 29.11
CA GLY A 9 -34.71 15.95 30.47
C GLY A 9 -33.97 17.28 30.60
N GLY A 10 -34.36 18.09 31.56
CA GLY A 10 -33.70 19.37 31.88
C GLY A 10 -32.36 19.17 32.57
N ALA A 11 -31.43 20.14 32.40
CA ALA A 11 -30.11 20.12 33.00
C ALA A 11 -30.17 20.10 34.53
N GLY A 12 -29.66 19.06 35.16
CA GLY A 12 -29.37 18.98 36.57
C GLY A 12 -28.03 19.66 36.90
N ASP A 13 -27.88 20.13 38.12
CA ASP A 13 -26.68 20.78 38.65
C ASP A 13 -25.56 19.76 38.88
N GLY A 14 -25.03 19.16 37.79
CA GLY A 14 -24.05 18.07 37.80
C GLY A 14 -23.72 17.51 36.43
N ALA A 15 -23.99 18.27 35.34
CA ALA A 15 -23.73 17.85 34.00
C ALA A 15 -22.26 17.38 33.77
N GLN A 16 -22.10 16.14 33.36
CA GLN A 16 -20.79 15.60 33.02
C GLN A 16 -20.43 15.96 31.56
N LYS A 17 -19.17 16.23 31.31
CA LYS A 17 -18.70 16.54 29.96
C LYS A 17 -18.02 15.33 29.29
N LEU A 18 -18.46 15.05 28.07
CA LEU A 18 -17.75 14.20 27.13
C LEU A 18 -17.23 15.08 26.01
N VAL A 19 -15.91 15.13 25.86
CA VAL A 19 -15.24 15.81 24.76
C VAL A 19 -14.88 14.78 23.70
N VAL A 20 -15.30 15.03 22.46
CA VAL A 20 -15.01 14.16 21.32
C VAL A 20 -14.24 14.94 20.27
N ASN A 21 -12.98 14.58 20.08
CA ASN A 21 -12.17 15.10 19.00
C ASN A 21 -12.58 14.39 17.70
N VAL A 22 -13.06 15.15 16.75
CA VAL A 22 -13.60 14.66 15.48
C VAL A 22 -13.65 15.81 14.48
N ASP A 23 -13.56 15.51 13.19
CA ASP A 23 -13.63 16.52 12.13
C ASP A 23 -14.79 17.50 12.32
N SER A 24 -14.54 18.79 12.03
CA SER A 24 -15.56 19.82 12.09
C SER A 24 -16.75 19.52 11.16
N GLY A 25 -17.96 19.82 11.62
CA GLY A 25 -19.22 19.55 10.91
C GLY A 25 -19.75 18.12 11.09
N ALA A 26 -19.12 17.30 11.93
CA ALA A 26 -19.65 15.98 12.28
C ALA A 26 -20.72 16.07 13.36
N THR A 27 -21.78 15.29 13.24
CA THR A 27 -22.78 15.09 14.29
C THR A 27 -22.35 13.95 15.20
N VAL A 28 -22.01 14.24 16.44
CA VAL A 28 -21.63 13.25 17.46
C VAL A 28 -22.83 12.95 18.36
N THR A 29 -23.09 11.67 18.61
CA THR A 29 -24.18 11.20 19.46
C THR A 29 -23.66 10.28 20.55
N ALA A 30 -23.94 10.59 21.82
CA ALA A 30 -23.70 9.72 22.96
C ALA A 30 -25.03 9.11 23.45
N ARG A 31 -25.06 7.77 23.66
CA ARG A 31 -26.25 7.03 24.10
C ARG A 31 -25.98 6.23 25.37
N LYS A 32 -26.94 6.27 26.30
CA LYS A 32 -27.03 5.40 27.46
C LYS A 32 -28.47 4.92 27.63
N GLY A 33 -28.75 3.66 27.30
CA GLY A 33 -30.12 3.16 27.20
C GLY A 33 -30.94 3.90 26.15
N SER A 34 -32.09 4.47 26.56
CA SER A 34 -32.99 5.24 25.69
C SER A 34 -32.58 6.73 25.56
N VAL A 35 -31.66 7.20 26.39
CA VAL A 35 -31.21 8.60 26.37
C VAL A 35 -30.15 8.80 25.31
N ALA A 36 -30.31 9.84 24.47
CA ALA A 36 -29.31 10.24 23.48
C ALA A 36 -29.09 11.75 23.54
N VAL A 37 -27.84 12.16 23.54
CA VAL A 37 -27.40 13.56 23.45
C VAL A 37 -26.53 13.70 22.22
N SER A 38 -26.79 14.73 21.41
CA SER A 38 -26.01 14.99 20.19
C SER A 38 -25.48 16.41 20.18
N ALA A 39 -24.30 16.57 19.57
CA ALA A 39 -23.67 17.87 19.30
C ALA A 39 -23.00 17.85 17.92
N VAL A 40 -22.97 19.00 17.25
CA VAL A 40 -22.18 19.18 16.02
C VAL A 40 -20.79 19.69 16.41
N SER A 41 -19.77 19.09 15.82
CA SER A 41 -18.38 19.48 16.08
C SER A 41 -18.03 20.78 15.39
N GLU A 42 -17.31 21.65 16.12
CA GLU A 42 -16.72 22.90 15.64
C GLU A 42 -15.23 22.91 15.98
N ASN A 43 -14.39 23.39 15.08
CA ASN A 43 -12.95 23.48 15.28
C ASN A 43 -12.29 22.13 15.72
N GLY A 44 -12.76 21.01 15.16
CA GLY A 44 -12.22 19.70 15.47
C GLY A 44 -12.75 19.04 16.75
N GLN A 45 -13.76 19.63 17.42
CA GLN A 45 -14.28 19.13 18.69
C GLN A 45 -15.79 19.19 18.79
N ALA A 46 -16.41 18.16 19.36
CA ALA A 46 -17.78 18.19 19.87
C ALA A 46 -17.76 18.04 21.39
N VAL A 47 -18.51 18.90 22.10
CA VAL A 47 -18.68 18.81 23.55
C VAL A 47 -20.11 18.42 23.84
N LEU A 48 -20.31 17.27 24.50
CA LEU A 48 -21.61 16.80 24.94
C LEU A 48 -21.73 16.96 26.44
N GLU A 49 -22.80 17.63 26.89
CA GLU A 49 -23.16 17.74 28.30
C GLU A 49 -24.19 16.64 28.62
N LEU A 50 -23.82 15.75 29.53
CA LEU A 50 -24.56 14.56 29.90
C LEU A 50 -25.06 14.70 31.33
N ASP A 51 -26.31 14.33 31.58
CA ASP A 51 -26.98 14.57 32.87
C ASP A 51 -26.41 13.69 34.01
N GLU A 52 -25.71 12.60 33.67
CA GLU A 52 -25.13 11.69 34.66
C GLU A 52 -23.80 11.09 34.21
N ALA A 53 -22.98 10.72 35.18
CA ALA A 53 -21.79 9.92 34.92
C ALA A 53 -22.14 8.49 34.50
N GLY A 54 -21.23 7.85 33.81
CA GLY A 54 -21.36 6.44 33.42
C GLY A 54 -20.86 6.16 32.00
N THR A 55 -21.08 4.95 31.55
CA THR A 55 -20.60 4.51 30.24
C THR A 55 -21.65 4.78 29.16
N TYR A 56 -21.24 5.47 28.13
CA TYR A 56 -22.03 5.81 26.96
C TYR A 56 -21.46 5.13 25.71
N THR A 57 -22.35 4.78 24.80
CA THR A 57 -22.00 4.42 23.44
C THR A 57 -21.91 5.71 22.61
N VAL A 58 -20.78 5.96 21.96
CA VAL A 58 -20.53 7.20 21.21
C VAL A 58 -20.35 6.89 19.73
N SER A 59 -21.10 7.58 18.90
CA SER A 59 -21.02 7.50 17.44
C SER A 59 -20.93 8.89 16.83
N ALA A 60 -20.44 8.97 15.60
CA ALA A 60 -20.44 10.21 14.84
C ALA A 60 -20.87 9.94 13.38
N SER A 61 -21.42 10.95 12.73
CA SER A 61 -21.76 10.93 11.30
C SER A 61 -21.37 12.25 10.66
N LYS A 62 -20.95 12.19 9.38
CA LYS A 62 -20.63 13.35 8.56
C LYS A 62 -20.91 13.02 7.11
N ASP A 63 -21.57 13.90 6.36
CA ASP A 63 -21.92 13.70 4.97
C ASP A 63 -20.67 13.45 4.11
N GLY A 64 -20.79 12.50 3.18
CA GLY A 64 -19.69 12.12 2.28
C GLY A 64 -18.58 11.26 2.92
N THR A 65 -18.78 10.78 4.15
CA THR A 65 -17.85 9.92 4.85
C THR A 65 -18.51 8.64 5.36
N THR A 66 -17.68 7.62 5.63
CA THR A 66 -18.17 6.41 6.30
C THR A 66 -18.21 6.67 7.80
N THR A 67 -19.31 6.30 8.45
CA THR A 67 -19.45 6.42 9.91
C THR A 67 -18.36 5.60 10.61
N PRO A 68 -17.60 6.18 11.56
CA PRO A 68 -16.59 5.44 12.30
C PRO A 68 -17.22 4.39 13.22
N ASP A 69 -16.40 3.45 13.65
CA ASP A 69 -16.82 2.47 14.65
C ASP A 69 -17.34 3.16 15.91
N VAL A 70 -18.40 2.57 16.46
CA VAL A 70 -18.97 3.04 17.71
C VAL A 70 -17.99 2.76 18.84
N LYS A 71 -17.66 3.80 19.63
CA LYS A 71 -16.81 3.68 20.82
C LYS A 71 -17.64 3.78 22.09
N THR A 72 -17.13 3.21 23.18
CA THR A 72 -17.66 3.43 24.50
C THR A 72 -16.80 4.46 25.24
N ALA A 73 -17.43 5.38 25.97
CA ALA A 73 -16.77 6.37 26.81
C ALA A 73 -17.40 6.38 28.22
N THR A 74 -16.55 6.42 29.24
CA THR A 74 -16.99 6.63 30.63
C THR A 74 -16.76 8.08 31.00
N VAL A 75 -17.80 8.84 31.21
CA VAL A 75 -17.71 10.27 31.43
C VAL A 75 -17.45 10.64 32.89
N PRO A 76 -16.68 11.73 33.16
CA PRO A 76 -16.09 12.66 32.17
C PRO A 76 -14.88 12.06 31.46
N GLN A 77 -14.77 12.23 30.14
CA GLN A 77 -13.67 11.74 29.32
C GLN A 77 -13.48 12.56 28.04
N GLU A 78 -12.29 12.48 27.46
CA GLU A 78 -12.00 12.92 26.09
C GLU A 78 -11.73 11.68 25.23
N ILE A 79 -12.34 11.61 24.06
CA ILE A 79 -12.12 10.54 23.05
C ILE A 79 -11.91 11.13 21.67
N THR A 80 -11.28 10.37 20.77
CA THR A 80 -11.12 10.73 19.36
C THR A 80 -11.88 9.75 18.48
N LEU A 81 -12.67 10.29 17.54
CA LEU A 81 -13.32 9.56 16.46
C LEU A 81 -12.77 10.08 15.14
N SER A 82 -12.39 9.20 14.25
CA SER A 82 -11.89 9.53 12.92
C SER A 82 -12.77 8.91 11.85
N PHE A 83 -12.98 9.63 10.75
CA PHE A 83 -13.77 9.14 9.62
C PHE A 83 -12.87 8.52 8.56
N VAL A 84 -13.35 7.43 7.96
CA VAL A 84 -12.75 6.83 6.76
C VAL A 84 -13.48 7.42 5.56
N ALA A 85 -12.75 8.16 4.72
CA ALA A 85 -13.33 8.69 3.49
C ALA A 85 -13.51 7.57 2.44
N ALA A 86 -14.63 7.64 1.69
CA ALA A 86 -14.91 6.70 0.62
C ALA A 86 -13.85 6.75 -0.50
N GLU A 87 -13.33 7.93 -0.81
CA GLU A 87 -12.22 8.09 -1.74
C GLU A 87 -10.90 7.77 -1.04
N LEU A 88 -10.19 6.74 -1.49
CA LEU A 88 -8.91 6.31 -0.91
C LEU A 88 -7.89 7.44 -0.78
N ASN A 89 -7.81 8.30 -1.80
CA ASN A 89 -6.79 9.37 -1.87
C ASN A 89 -6.93 10.42 -0.75
N THR A 90 -8.12 10.63 -0.23
CA THR A 90 -8.39 11.63 0.83
C THR A 90 -7.99 11.15 2.23
N ASN A 91 -7.79 9.83 2.41
CA ASN A 91 -7.36 9.28 3.69
C ASN A 91 -5.86 9.46 3.91
N SER A 92 -5.43 9.70 5.14
CA SER A 92 -4.00 9.62 5.51
C SER A 92 -3.49 8.17 5.38
N TRP A 93 -2.18 8.00 5.26
CA TRP A 93 -1.58 6.65 5.30
C TRP A 93 -1.81 5.96 6.65
N GLU A 94 -1.83 6.72 7.74
CA GLU A 94 -2.16 6.21 9.08
C GLU A 94 -3.59 5.65 9.14
N MET A 95 -4.57 6.36 8.54
CA MET A 95 -5.95 5.86 8.45
C MET A 95 -6.03 4.59 7.60
N ILE A 96 -5.34 4.55 6.45
CA ILE A 96 -5.28 3.37 5.60
C ILE A 96 -4.70 2.17 6.37
N LYS A 97 -3.63 2.40 7.15
CA LYS A 97 -3.06 1.37 8.03
C LYS A 97 -4.05 0.90 9.08
N ALA A 98 -4.76 1.81 9.75
CA ALA A 98 -5.73 1.45 10.78
C ALA A 98 -6.87 0.58 10.24
N VAL A 99 -7.38 0.93 9.05
CA VAL A 99 -8.39 0.13 8.33
C VAL A 99 -7.83 -1.24 7.91
N SER A 100 -6.59 -1.26 7.44
CA SER A 100 -5.89 -2.50 7.08
C SER A 100 -5.65 -3.40 8.29
N ASP A 101 -5.17 -2.85 9.42
CA ASP A 101 -4.94 -3.59 10.67
C ASP A 101 -6.24 -4.23 11.21
N ALA A 102 -7.37 -3.58 10.97
CA ALA A 102 -8.69 -4.10 11.32
C ALA A 102 -9.22 -5.17 10.33
N GLY A 103 -8.52 -5.45 9.23
CA GLY A 103 -8.98 -6.36 8.19
C GLY A 103 -10.19 -5.82 7.40
N GLN A 104 -10.39 -4.50 7.38
CA GLN A 104 -11.60 -3.87 6.85
C GLN A 104 -11.39 -3.21 5.48
N GLY A 105 -10.23 -3.35 4.86
CA GLY A 105 -9.87 -2.65 3.62
C GLY A 105 -10.93 -2.78 2.52
N ALA A 106 -11.41 -4.00 2.26
CA ALA A 106 -12.41 -4.29 1.23
C ALA A 106 -13.83 -3.75 1.54
N ASN A 107 -14.08 -3.32 2.79
CA ASN A 107 -15.35 -2.70 3.16
C ASN A 107 -15.42 -1.22 2.79
N TYR A 108 -14.27 -0.58 2.63
CA TYR A 108 -14.16 0.86 2.34
C TYR A 108 -13.71 1.14 0.91
N TRP A 109 -12.81 0.33 0.36
CA TRP A 109 -12.17 0.58 -0.92
C TRP A 109 -12.23 -0.63 -1.84
N SER A 110 -11.97 -0.40 -3.11
CA SER A 110 -11.99 -1.42 -4.16
C SER A 110 -10.62 -1.63 -4.79
N VAL A 111 -10.40 -2.82 -5.36
CA VAL A 111 -9.22 -3.08 -6.21
C VAL A 111 -9.21 -2.08 -7.36
N GLY A 112 -8.10 -1.40 -7.53
CA GLY A 112 -7.93 -0.34 -8.53
C GLY A 112 -8.01 1.08 -7.98
N ASP A 113 -8.58 1.29 -6.78
CA ASP A 113 -8.58 2.60 -6.11
C ASP A 113 -7.17 3.09 -5.88
N THR A 114 -6.99 4.41 -5.97
CA THR A 114 -5.67 5.03 -6.06
C THR A 114 -5.40 6.01 -4.94
N LYS A 115 -4.12 6.09 -4.54
CA LYS A 115 -3.59 7.13 -3.65
C LYS A 115 -2.31 7.72 -4.23
N ASP A 116 -2.20 9.03 -4.18
CA ASP A 116 -1.04 9.75 -4.68
C ASP A 116 0.17 9.52 -3.75
N VAL A 117 1.32 9.28 -4.37
CA VAL A 117 2.62 9.14 -3.72
C VAL A 117 3.60 10.07 -4.42
N THR A 118 4.10 11.07 -3.71
CA THR A 118 5.12 11.98 -4.21
C THR A 118 6.49 11.52 -3.73
N LEU A 119 7.35 11.16 -4.67
CA LEU A 119 8.72 10.75 -4.39
C LEU A 119 9.63 11.96 -4.19
N SER A 120 10.67 11.82 -3.39
CA SER A 120 11.65 12.89 -3.14
C SER A 120 13.07 12.34 -3.06
N GLY A 121 13.97 12.90 -3.87
CA GLY A 121 15.39 12.54 -3.85
C GLY A 121 15.88 11.80 -5.09
N THR A 122 16.92 10.98 -4.90
CA THR A 122 17.55 10.21 -5.98
C THR A 122 17.46 8.72 -5.69
N TRP A 123 16.79 8.00 -6.58
CA TRP A 123 16.67 6.55 -6.56
C TRP A 123 17.68 5.93 -7.53
N GLN A 124 18.76 5.37 -7.01
CA GLN A 124 19.94 4.97 -7.79
C GLN A 124 20.48 6.17 -8.62
N SER A 125 20.37 6.12 -9.93
CA SER A 125 20.74 7.20 -10.85
C SER A 125 19.56 8.10 -11.29
N LEU A 126 18.34 7.77 -10.85
CA LEU A 126 17.13 8.48 -11.26
C LEU A 126 16.76 9.56 -10.24
N ASN A 127 16.79 10.83 -10.68
CA ASN A 127 16.20 11.90 -9.89
C ASN A 127 14.67 11.78 -9.95
N VAL A 128 14.03 11.57 -8.80
CA VAL A 128 12.57 11.45 -8.65
C VAL A 128 12.00 12.55 -7.76
N SER A 129 12.75 13.63 -7.54
CA SER A 129 12.28 14.76 -6.74
C SER A 129 10.99 15.35 -7.32
N ASN A 130 9.94 15.39 -6.50
CA ASN A 130 8.59 15.86 -6.87
C ASN A 130 7.89 15.04 -7.96
N VAL A 131 8.31 13.81 -8.20
CA VAL A 131 7.57 12.90 -9.09
C VAL A 131 6.40 12.30 -8.34
N THR A 132 5.19 12.68 -8.71
CA THR A 132 3.96 12.09 -8.16
C THR A 132 3.46 10.98 -9.06
N VAL A 133 3.25 9.81 -8.46
CA VAL A 133 2.60 8.65 -9.08
C VAL A 133 1.46 8.18 -8.19
N LYS A 134 0.52 7.44 -8.76
CA LYS A 134 -0.53 6.77 -7.98
C LYS A 134 -0.08 5.37 -7.58
N ALA A 135 -0.12 5.07 -6.30
CA ALA A 135 -0.24 3.70 -5.82
C ALA A 135 -1.70 3.26 -5.98
N PHE A 136 -1.94 2.06 -6.43
CA PHE A 136 -3.29 1.53 -6.58
C PHE A 136 -3.42 0.16 -5.95
N ILE A 137 -4.60 -0.12 -5.38
CA ILE A 137 -4.88 -1.39 -4.72
C ILE A 137 -4.90 -2.51 -5.76
N ILE A 138 -4.11 -3.56 -5.53
CA ILE A 138 -4.06 -4.75 -6.38
C ILE A 138 -4.70 -5.98 -5.73
N GLY A 139 -4.95 -5.93 -4.43
CA GLY A 139 -5.64 -6.97 -3.67
C GLY A 139 -5.71 -6.66 -2.19
N PHE A 140 -6.65 -7.29 -1.51
CA PHE A 140 -6.79 -7.29 -0.06
C PHE A 140 -6.46 -8.68 0.46
N ASP A 141 -5.67 -8.78 1.53
CA ASP A 141 -5.27 -10.05 2.14
C ASP A 141 -4.81 -11.11 1.11
N HIS A 142 -4.09 -10.63 0.10
CA HIS A 142 -3.63 -11.47 -1.01
C HIS A 142 -2.79 -12.63 -0.49
N ASN A 143 -3.20 -13.86 -0.86
CA ASN A 143 -2.49 -15.08 -0.48
C ASN A 143 -2.14 -15.12 1.03
N SER A 144 -3.10 -14.75 1.89
CA SER A 144 -2.89 -14.44 3.31
C SER A 144 -2.24 -15.56 4.11
N ALA A 145 -2.51 -16.82 3.76
CA ALA A 145 -1.87 -18.00 4.40
C ALA A 145 -0.34 -18.01 4.24
N VAL A 146 0.21 -17.31 3.26
CA VAL A 146 1.65 -17.22 2.95
C VAL A 146 2.19 -15.82 3.25
N GLU A 147 1.46 -14.79 2.82
CA GLU A 147 1.92 -13.41 2.82
C GLU A 147 1.51 -12.64 4.08
N GLY A 148 0.61 -13.21 4.88
CA GLY A 148 0.06 -12.62 6.10
C GLY A 148 -1.29 -11.94 5.88
N GLU A 149 -2.06 -11.85 6.96
CA GLU A 149 -3.39 -11.24 7.00
C GLU A 149 -3.32 -9.73 7.29
N HIS A 150 -4.46 -9.06 7.10
CA HIS A 150 -4.65 -7.64 7.39
C HIS A 150 -3.68 -6.75 6.60
N ARG A 151 -3.66 -6.96 5.28
CA ARG A 151 -2.80 -6.21 4.35
C ARG A 151 -3.58 -5.69 3.15
N ILE A 152 -3.41 -4.42 2.86
CA ILE A 152 -3.81 -3.83 1.59
C ILE A 152 -2.57 -3.81 0.70
N HIS A 153 -2.62 -4.54 -0.40
CA HIS A 153 -1.52 -4.65 -1.36
C HIS A 153 -1.64 -3.58 -2.44
N PHE A 154 -0.60 -2.81 -2.60
CA PHE A 154 -0.51 -1.75 -3.60
C PHE A 154 0.53 -2.08 -4.67
N LEU A 155 0.27 -1.65 -5.90
CA LEU A 155 1.29 -1.48 -6.93
C LEU A 155 1.51 0.02 -7.17
N MET A 156 2.74 0.49 -7.02
CA MET A 156 3.09 1.88 -7.28
C MET A 156 3.43 2.06 -8.76
N GLY A 157 2.62 2.81 -9.45
CA GLY A 157 2.88 3.04 -10.86
C GLY A 157 1.64 3.28 -11.71
N LYS A 158 0.86 4.33 -11.42
CA LYS A 158 -0.02 4.95 -12.41
C LYS A 158 0.26 6.44 -12.50
N ILE A 159 0.23 6.97 -13.73
CA ILE A 159 0.20 8.39 -14.03
C ILE A 159 -0.99 8.60 -14.96
N GLY A 160 -1.98 9.37 -14.51
CA GLY A 160 -3.30 9.37 -15.14
C GLY A 160 -3.90 7.96 -15.13
N THR A 161 -4.28 7.43 -16.28
CA THR A 161 -4.80 6.05 -16.45
C THR A 161 -3.73 5.04 -16.86
N ALA A 162 -2.54 5.49 -17.26
CA ALA A 162 -1.47 4.62 -17.72
C ALA A 162 -0.75 3.94 -16.55
N MET A 163 -0.65 2.61 -16.59
CA MET A 163 0.22 1.86 -15.70
C MET A 163 1.67 2.10 -16.12
N VAL A 164 2.53 2.55 -15.18
CA VAL A 164 3.90 2.94 -15.49
C VAL A 164 4.93 2.13 -14.71
N ALA A 165 6.11 2.03 -15.28
CA ALA A 165 7.32 1.56 -14.61
C ALA A 165 8.38 2.67 -14.63
N PHE A 166 9.12 2.79 -13.55
CA PHE A 166 10.25 3.72 -13.47
C PHE A 166 11.39 3.19 -14.34
N CYS A 167 11.88 4.03 -15.23
CA CYS A 167 13.01 3.73 -16.10
C CYS A 167 14.09 4.78 -15.87
N ASP A 168 15.33 4.35 -15.71
CA ASP A 168 16.48 5.22 -15.68
C ASP A 168 16.96 5.57 -17.11
N SER A 169 18.02 6.39 -17.19
CA SER A 169 18.61 6.81 -18.48
C SER A 169 19.26 5.66 -19.25
N GLN A 170 19.47 4.52 -18.62
CA GLN A 170 20.12 3.33 -19.21
C GLN A 170 19.12 2.24 -19.58
N TYR A 171 17.82 2.53 -19.56
CA TYR A 171 16.79 1.57 -19.93
C TYR A 171 17.12 0.87 -21.28
N GLY A 172 17.09 -0.46 -21.22
CA GLY A 172 17.40 -1.31 -22.38
C GLY A 172 18.87 -1.68 -22.53
N ASN A 173 19.79 -1.06 -21.82
CA ASN A 173 21.21 -1.35 -21.90
C ASN A 173 21.65 -2.40 -20.88
N GLN A 174 22.61 -3.24 -21.28
CA GLN A 174 23.35 -4.07 -20.34
C GLN A 174 24.40 -3.22 -19.67
N THR A 175 24.32 -3.07 -18.36
CA THR A 175 25.25 -2.29 -17.57
C THR A 175 25.64 -3.03 -16.30
N SER A 176 26.83 -2.79 -15.82
CA SER A 176 27.31 -3.40 -14.58
C SER A 176 26.84 -2.60 -13.36
N GLY A 177 25.62 -2.86 -12.91
CA GLY A 177 25.25 -2.66 -11.52
C GLY A 177 24.95 -1.27 -10.97
N ALA A 178 24.92 -0.22 -11.79
CA ALA A 178 24.67 1.15 -11.30
C ALA A 178 23.24 1.64 -11.53
N TYR A 179 22.36 0.81 -12.13
CA TYR A 179 21.03 1.21 -12.63
C TYR A 179 19.96 0.22 -12.17
N PHE A 180 18.77 0.25 -12.78
CA PHE A 180 17.65 -0.63 -12.47
C PHE A 180 17.85 -2.04 -13.03
N THR A 181 18.93 -2.69 -12.62
CA THR A 181 19.27 -4.07 -12.99
C THR A 181 18.92 -5.04 -11.86
N MET A 182 18.56 -6.27 -12.20
CA MET A 182 18.33 -7.32 -11.21
C MET A 182 19.63 -7.67 -10.48
N ASN A 183 20.74 -7.80 -11.21
CA ASN A 183 22.07 -8.04 -10.67
C ASN A 183 23.14 -7.26 -11.45
N THR A 184 24.35 -7.17 -10.89
CA THR A 184 25.51 -6.54 -11.54
C THR A 184 26.03 -7.37 -12.70
N ALA A 185 25.91 -8.69 -12.61
CA ALA A 185 26.32 -9.65 -13.64
C ALA A 185 25.08 -10.34 -14.25
N ASN A 186 25.28 -10.97 -15.41
CA ASN A 186 24.24 -11.77 -16.06
C ASN A 186 24.08 -13.12 -15.36
N THR A 187 23.53 -13.10 -14.17
CA THR A 187 23.23 -14.28 -13.38
C THR A 187 21.95 -14.10 -12.57
N ASN A 188 21.15 -15.14 -12.46
CA ASN A 188 20.05 -15.22 -11.52
C ASN A 188 20.36 -16.13 -10.32
N SER A 189 21.65 -16.44 -10.11
CA SER A 189 22.10 -17.22 -8.95
C SER A 189 21.67 -16.57 -7.65
N GLY A 190 21.16 -17.36 -6.70
CA GLY A 190 20.56 -16.91 -5.46
C GLY A 190 19.19 -16.23 -5.60
N GLY A 191 18.67 -16.13 -6.83
CA GLY A 191 17.31 -15.68 -7.14
C GLY A 191 16.96 -14.29 -6.60
N TRP A 192 15.68 -14.11 -6.29
CA TRP A 192 15.18 -12.85 -5.72
C TRP A 192 15.86 -12.50 -4.39
N GLU A 193 16.03 -13.48 -3.51
CA GLU A 193 16.61 -13.28 -2.19
C GLU A 193 17.99 -12.61 -2.25
N ALA A 194 18.86 -13.08 -3.15
CA ALA A 194 20.21 -12.55 -3.30
C ALA A 194 20.30 -11.32 -4.20
N SER A 195 19.24 -11.01 -4.98
CA SER A 195 19.29 -10.01 -6.03
C SER A 195 19.64 -8.61 -5.52
N ARG A 196 20.43 -7.89 -6.31
CA ARG A 196 20.71 -6.47 -6.10
C ARG A 196 19.43 -5.64 -6.15
N MET A 197 18.51 -5.97 -7.04
CA MET A 197 17.20 -5.31 -7.14
C MET A 197 16.50 -5.29 -5.80
N ARG A 198 16.35 -6.45 -5.15
CA ARG A 198 15.71 -6.56 -3.84
C ARG A 198 16.46 -5.78 -2.77
N LYS A 199 17.76 -6.05 -2.65
CA LYS A 199 18.57 -5.56 -1.53
C LYS A 199 18.87 -4.07 -1.61
N THR A 200 19.28 -3.61 -2.78
CA THR A 200 19.85 -2.27 -2.96
C THR A 200 18.90 -1.33 -3.70
N VAL A 201 18.32 -1.77 -4.82
CA VAL A 201 17.49 -0.89 -5.64
C VAL A 201 16.17 -0.59 -4.94
N LEU A 202 15.51 -1.62 -4.42
CA LEU A 202 14.29 -1.47 -3.64
C LEU A 202 14.55 -1.09 -2.17
N GLY A 203 15.66 -1.54 -1.59
CA GLY A 203 16.09 -1.14 -0.25
C GLY A 203 15.75 -2.14 0.86
N ASN A 204 15.36 -3.39 0.53
CA ASN A 204 15.02 -4.40 1.55
C ASN A 204 16.21 -4.94 2.37
N SER A 205 17.41 -4.37 2.22
CA SER A 205 18.51 -4.60 3.17
C SER A 205 18.31 -3.87 4.50
N ASN A 206 17.44 -2.87 4.50
CA ASN A 206 17.14 -2.02 5.64
C ASN A 206 15.63 -1.99 5.89
N THR A 207 15.23 -1.35 6.99
CA THR A 207 13.83 -1.12 7.35
C THR A 207 13.35 0.27 6.89
N PRO A 208 12.04 0.50 6.74
CA PRO A 208 11.53 1.81 6.28
C PRO A 208 11.83 2.99 7.20
N ASP A 209 12.06 2.76 8.50
CA ASP A 209 12.45 3.77 9.50
C ASP A 209 13.91 4.20 9.35
N VAL A 210 14.79 3.30 8.86
CA VAL A 210 16.20 3.58 8.57
C VAL A 210 16.51 3.13 7.14
N PRO A 211 15.99 3.83 6.12
CA PRO A 211 16.07 3.37 4.74
C PRO A 211 17.51 3.41 4.20
N LEU A 212 17.81 2.47 3.31
CA LEU A 212 19.09 2.48 2.60
C LEU A 212 19.12 3.66 1.63
N GLU A 213 20.13 4.53 1.77
CA GLU A 213 20.32 5.68 0.88
C GLU A 213 20.38 5.25 -0.60
N GLY A 214 19.75 6.03 -1.49
CA GLY A 214 19.67 5.73 -2.92
C GLY A 214 18.75 4.58 -3.30
N SER A 215 17.98 4.01 -2.36
CA SER A 215 16.96 3.00 -2.63
C SER A 215 15.59 3.62 -2.87
N LEU A 216 14.63 2.79 -3.34
CA LEU A 216 13.23 3.18 -3.44
C LEU A 216 12.69 3.64 -2.07
N ILE A 217 12.89 2.82 -1.02
CA ILE A 217 12.35 3.12 0.31
C ILE A 217 12.83 4.50 0.80
N ALA A 218 14.05 4.91 0.49
CA ALA A 218 14.59 6.20 0.91
C ALA A 218 13.91 7.41 0.23
N VAL A 219 13.33 7.24 -0.95
CA VAL A 219 12.65 8.32 -1.68
C VAL A 219 11.13 8.34 -1.47
N LEU A 220 10.58 7.35 -0.74
CA LEU A 220 9.16 7.34 -0.34
C LEU A 220 8.89 8.38 0.75
N PRO A 221 7.68 8.98 0.78
CA PRO A 221 7.24 9.84 1.87
C PRO A 221 7.35 9.16 3.23
N GLU A 222 7.71 9.93 4.26
CA GLU A 222 7.90 9.39 5.62
C GLU A 222 6.61 8.79 6.18
N GLU A 223 5.48 9.45 5.95
CA GLU A 223 4.17 8.97 6.37
C GLU A 223 3.77 7.63 5.71
N LEU A 224 4.21 7.37 4.47
CA LEU A 224 4.04 6.05 3.85
C LEU A 224 4.99 5.04 4.48
N ARG A 225 6.28 5.39 4.65
CA ARG A 225 7.27 4.50 5.26
C ARG A 225 6.87 4.02 6.66
N ALA A 226 6.26 4.92 7.46
CA ALA A 226 5.80 4.62 8.82
C ALA A 226 4.68 3.58 8.89
N VAL A 227 3.95 3.35 7.80
CA VAL A 227 2.81 2.43 7.77
C VAL A 227 3.06 1.15 6.96
N MET A 228 4.20 1.07 6.27
CA MET A 228 4.52 -0.10 5.46
C MET A 228 4.61 -1.37 6.29
N LYS A 229 3.91 -2.41 5.86
CA LYS A 229 3.96 -3.75 6.47
C LYS A 229 4.91 -4.66 5.72
N PRO A 230 5.72 -5.45 6.41
CA PRO A 230 6.52 -6.49 5.77
C PRO A 230 5.60 -7.59 5.23
N VAL A 231 5.95 -8.13 4.07
CA VAL A 231 5.20 -9.20 3.43
C VAL A 231 6.14 -10.34 3.02
N THR A 232 5.70 -11.59 3.21
CA THR A 232 6.48 -12.76 2.80
C THR A 232 6.28 -13.01 1.31
N LYS A 233 7.37 -13.03 0.55
CA LYS A 233 7.38 -13.32 -0.89
C LYS A 233 8.17 -14.58 -1.20
N TRP A 234 7.51 -15.52 -1.88
CA TRP A 234 8.12 -16.77 -2.32
C TRP A 234 8.63 -16.66 -3.75
N THR A 235 9.81 -17.22 -3.99
CA THR A 235 10.39 -17.44 -5.33
C THR A 235 11.14 -18.74 -5.35
N GLN A 236 11.32 -19.33 -6.54
CA GLN A 236 12.19 -20.49 -6.72
C GLN A 236 13.47 -20.08 -7.43
N ASN A 237 14.60 -20.22 -6.72
CA ASN A 237 15.92 -19.96 -7.28
C ASN A 237 16.33 -21.08 -8.24
N ASN A 238 17.23 -20.79 -9.19
CA ASN A 238 17.77 -21.77 -10.12
C ASN A 238 19.09 -22.39 -9.64
N SER A 239 19.86 -21.62 -8.87
CA SER A 239 21.19 -22.08 -8.43
C SER A 239 21.48 -21.57 -7.01
N PRO A 240 21.33 -22.41 -6.01
CA PRO A 240 20.74 -23.77 -6.09
C PRO A 240 19.25 -23.72 -6.45
N LEU A 241 18.72 -24.81 -6.99
CA LEU A 241 17.28 -24.96 -7.24
C LEU A 241 16.57 -25.14 -5.88
N MET A 242 16.03 -24.04 -5.36
CA MET A 242 15.41 -24.00 -4.04
C MET A 242 14.35 -22.91 -3.98
N ALA A 243 13.18 -23.27 -3.47
CA ALA A 243 12.17 -22.28 -3.12
C ALA A 243 12.62 -21.51 -1.86
N THR A 244 12.56 -20.19 -1.92
CA THR A 244 12.94 -19.30 -0.81
C THR A 244 11.82 -18.35 -0.47
N ALA A 245 11.71 -18.00 0.81
CA ALA A 245 10.85 -16.96 1.31
C ALA A 245 11.71 -15.75 1.71
N THR A 246 11.27 -14.56 1.29
CA THR A 246 11.86 -13.31 1.76
C THR A 246 10.80 -12.48 2.47
N THR A 247 11.21 -11.70 3.45
CA THR A 247 10.37 -10.69 4.08
C THR A 247 10.75 -9.35 3.48
N ASP A 248 9.81 -8.72 2.79
CA ASP A 248 10.05 -7.53 1.97
C ASP A 248 9.04 -6.42 2.33
N TYR A 249 9.51 -5.19 2.43
CA TYR A 249 8.64 -4.00 2.52
C TYR A 249 8.23 -3.50 1.13
N THR A 250 9.11 -3.68 0.15
CA THR A 250 8.83 -3.40 -1.26
C THR A 250 9.22 -4.62 -2.10
N PHE A 251 8.44 -4.93 -3.12
CA PHE A 251 8.67 -6.12 -3.94
C PHE A 251 8.34 -5.86 -5.41
N LEU A 252 8.85 -6.70 -6.30
CA LEU A 252 8.35 -6.83 -7.65
C LEU A 252 7.31 -7.95 -7.70
N MET A 253 6.37 -7.85 -8.63
CA MET A 253 5.45 -8.96 -8.91
C MET A 253 6.22 -10.18 -9.39
N ALA A 254 5.74 -11.39 -9.09
CA ALA A 254 6.16 -12.61 -9.75
C ALA A 254 5.40 -12.82 -11.06
N GLU A 255 5.89 -13.72 -11.91
CA GLU A 255 5.21 -14.05 -13.15
C GLU A 255 3.80 -14.58 -12.90
N PHE A 256 3.65 -15.53 -11.97
CA PHE A 256 2.35 -16.10 -11.63
C PHE A 256 1.37 -15.06 -11.03
N GLU A 257 1.87 -14.14 -10.24
CA GLU A 257 1.06 -13.08 -9.61
C GLU A 257 0.42 -12.13 -10.64
N ILE A 258 1.04 -11.94 -11.81
CA ILE A 258 0.49 -11.13 -12.90
C ILE A 258 -0.37 -11.97 -13.86
N PHE A 259 0.12 -13.14 -14.26
CA PHE A 259 -0.46 -13.88 -15.38
C PHE A 259 -1.44 -14.99 -14.95
N GLY A 260 -1.42 -15.42 -13.68
CA GLY A 260 -2.16 -16.60 -13.22
C GLY A 260 -1.66 -17.90 -13.84
N ALA A 261 -0.55 -17.84 -14.55
CA ALA A 261 0.16 -18.93 -15.17
C ALA A 261 1.65 -18.58 -15.23
N ARG A 262 2.51 -19.57 -15.39
CA ARG A 262 3.93 -19.37 -15.64
C ARG A 262 4.29 -19.80 -17.06
N ALA A 263 5.06 -18.96 -17.73
CA ALA A 263 5.68 -19.29 -19.01
C ALA A 263 7.17 -19.58 -18.84
N TYR A 264 7.83 -18.85 -17.94
CA TYR A 264 9.28 -18.84 -17.79
C TYR A 264 9.75 -19.07 -16.35
N ALA A 265 8.95 -18.75 -15.34
CA ALA A 265 9.29 -18.99 -13.94
C ALA A 265 9.34 -20.47 -13.57
N ASN A 266 10.02 -20.82 -12.49
CA ASN A 266 10.12 -22.18 -11.99
C ASN A 266 8.76 -22.70 -11.48
N SER A 267 8.59 -24.04 -11.51
CA SER A 267 7.29 -24.69 -11.24
C SER A 267 6.78 -24.46 -9.82
N ASP A 268 7.67 -24.46 -8.83
CA ASP A 268 7.27 -24.37 -7.43
C ASP A 268 6.69 -23.01 -7.04
N GLU A 269 6.99 -21.95 -7.80
CA GLU A 269 6.39 -20.63 -7.57
C GLU A 269 4.87 -20.69 -7.67
N GLN A 270 4.34 -21.45 -8.62
CA GLN A 270 2.89 -21.57 -8.80
C GLN A 270 2.18 -22.15 -7.56
N SER A 271 2.83 -23.05 -6.82
CA SER A 271 2.24 -23.67 -5.62
C SER A 271 2.22 -22.75 -4.39
N LYS A 272 2.99 -21.66 -4.41
CA LYS A 272 3.18 -20.73 -3.29
C LYS A 272 2.68 -19.31 -3.57
N GLN A 273 2.22 -19.04 -4.78
CA GLN A 273 1.78 -17.74 -5.21
C GLN A 273 0.31 -17.78 -5.67
N ALA A 274 -0.35 -16.65 -5.65
CA ALA A 274 -1.68 -16.44 -6.19
C ALA A 274 -1.65 -15.28 -7.20
N GLN A 275 -2.56 -15.29 -8.17
CA GLN A 275 -2.71 -14.13 -9.07
C GLN A 275 -3.42 -13.00 -8.32
N TYR A 276 -2.88 -11.78 -8.38
CA TYR A 276 -3.52 -10.62 -7.81
C TYR A 276 -4.88 -10.31 -8.46
N ASP A 277 -5.86 -9.94 -7.66
CA ASP A 277 -7.23 -9.67 -8.10
C ASP A 277 -7.30 -8.63 -9.20
N TYR A 278 -6.44 -7.60 -9.15
CA TYR A 278 -6.33 -6.60 -10.21
C TYR A 278 -6.05 -7.23 -11.57
N PHE A 279 -5.10 -8.15 -11.67
CA PHE A 279 -4.76 -8.80 -12.92
C PHE A 279 -5.70 -9.93 -13.29
N LYS A 280 -6.30 -10.60 -12.30
CA LYS A 280 -7.33 -11.63 -12.48
C LYS A 280 -8.61 -11.05 -13.08
N ALA A 281 -8.93 -9.79 -12.78
CA ALA A 281 -10.04 -9.04 -13.38
C ALA A 281 -9.80 -8.66 -14.86
N GLY A 282 -8.67 -9.04 -15.47
CA GLY A 282 -8.37 -8.77 -16.88
C GLY A 282 -7.78 -7.40 -17.17
N ASN A 283 -7.36 -6.66 -16.16
CA ASN A 283 -6.73 -5.37 -16.35
C ASN A 283 -5.45 -5.44 -17.19
N PRO A 284 -5.11 -4.37 -17.93
CA PRO A 284 -3.92 -4.32 -18.78
C PRO A 284 -2.63 -4.63 -18.02
N LYS A 285 -1.70 -5.29 -18.72
CA LYS A 285 -0.37 -5.66 -18.20
C LYS A 285 0.77 -4.88 -18.88
N VAL A 286 0.44 -3.95 -19.77
CA VAL A 286 1.42 -3.09 -20.43
C VAL A 286 1.86 -1.98 -19.49
N PHE A 287 3.17 -1.90 -19.26
CA PHE A 287 3.76 -0.77 -18.54
C PHE A 287 4.27 0.27 -19.52
N HIS A 288 4.14 1.53 -19.15
CA HIS A 288 4.66 2.67 -19.90
C HIS A 288 5.80 3.34 -19.11
N LYS A 289 6.62 4.10 -19.78
CA LYS A 289 7.70 4.85 -19.13
C LYS A 289 7.10 5.94 -18.23
N HIS A 290 7.52 6.01 -16.97
CA HIS A 290 7.01 7.02 -16.01
C HIS A 290 7.15 8.47 -16.52
N SER A 291 8.19 8.76 -17.30
CA SER A 291 8.45 10.08 -17.89
C SER A 291 7.86 10.27 -19.31
N ALA A 292 7.17 9.22 -19.86
CA ALA A 292 6.55 9.27 -21.19
C ALA A 292 5.42 8.19 -21.24
N THR A 293 4.26 8.52 -20.74
CA THR A 293 3.13 7.58 -20.48
C THR A 293 2.51 6.96 -21.74
N THR A 294 2.95 7.38 -22.94
CA THR A 294 2.58 6.77 -24.22
C THR A 294 3.63 5.79 -24.75
N THR A 295 4.80 5.68 -24.11
CA THR A 295 5.89 4.80 -24.53
C THR A 295 5.85 3.51 -23.70
N ALA A 296 5.46 2.41 -24.33
CA ALA A 296 5.46 1.09 -23.70
C ALA A 296 6.89 0.62 -23.40
N VAL A 297 7.09 0.06 -22.22
CA VAL A 297 8.40 -0.42 -21.74
C VAL A 297 8.28 -1.83 -21.15
N GLY A 298 9.36 -2.57 -21.20
CA GLY A 298 9.45 -3.84 -20.47
C GLY A 298 9.77 -3.58 -19.00
N ALA A 299 9.11 -4.32 -18.10
CA ALA A 299 9.30 -4.23 -16.66
C ALA A 299 9.85 -5.54 -16.08
N TRP A 300 10.62 -5.42 -14.99
CA TRP A 300 11.12 -6.57 -14.24
C TRP A 300 10.03 -7.26 -13.43
N LEU A 301 10.16 -8.58 -13.34
CA LEU A 301 9.50 -9.43 -12.35
C LEU A 301 10.56 -10.07 -11.44
N ARG A 302 10.16 -10.47 -10.23
CA ARG A 302 11.11 -11.06 -9.27
C ARG A 302 11.47 -12.51 -9.55
N SER A 303 10.66 -13.23 -10.36
CA SER A 303 10.87 -14.65 -10.67
C SER A 303 12.16 -14.87 -11.46
N PRO A 304 13.07 -15.74 -11.00
CA PRO A 304 14.18 -16.21 -11.84
C PRO A 304 13.65 -16.99 -13.05
N TYR A 305 14.31 -16.87 -14.17
CA TYR A 305 13.96 -17.61 -15.39
C TYR A 305 14.41 -19.07 -15.27
N ALA A 306 13.48 -20.03 -15.34
CA ALA A 306 13.72 -21.45 -15.02
C ALA A 306 14.79 -22.14 -15.86
N SER A 307 14.78 -21.93 -17.16
CA SER A 307 15.67 -22.61 -18.10
C SER A 307 16.94 -21.83 -18.46
N ASN A 308 17.19 -20.71 -17.78
CA ASN A 308 18.31 -19.84 -18.10
C ASN A 308 18.88 -19.19 -16.82
N THR A 309 20.14 -19.43 -16.55
CA THR A 309 20.82 -18.95 -15.33
C THR A 309 21.25 -17.48 -15.39
N SER A 310 21.02 -16.81 -16.52
CA SER A 310 21.40 -15.40 -16.71
C SER A 310 20.22 -14.42 -16.61
N ASN A 311 18.97 -14.93 -16.63
CA ASN A 311 17.79 -14.10 -16.83
C ASN A 311 16.87 -14.10 -15.60
N PHE A 312 16.14 -12.99 -15.45
CA PHE A 312 14.91 -12.93 -14.68
C PHE A 312 13.71 -12.75 -15.61
N CYS A 313 12.54 -13.16 -15.14
CA CYS A 313 11.28 -12.92 -15.82
C CYS A 313 10.96 -11.43 -15.90
N GLY A 314 10.11 -11.05 -16.82
CA GLY A 314 9.63 -9.68 -17.00
C GLY A 314 8.34 -9.64 -17.80
N VAL A 315 7.77 -8.46 -17.89
CA VAL A 315 6.70 -8.14 -18.84
C VAL A 315 7.33 -7.38 -20.01
N ASN A 316 6.98 -7.74 -21.23
CA ASN A 316 7.46 -7.02 -22.43
C ASN A 316 6.58 -5.80 -22.76
N THR A 317 6.93 -5.08 -23.82
CA THR A 317 6.19 -3.88 -24.27
C THR A 317 4.78 -4.16 -24.79
N SER A 318 4.42 -5.42 -25.07
CA SER A 318 3.05 -5.81 -25.42
C SER A 318 2.22 -6.33 -24.23
N GLY A 319 2.79 -6.35 -23.01
CA GLY A 319 2.14 -6.88 -21.82
C GLY A 319 2.22 -8.40 -21.67
N ALA A 320 3.01 -9.09 -22.51
CA ALA A 320 3.23 -10.53 -22.43
C ALA A 320 4.41 -10.88 -21.50
N ALA A 321 4.38 -12.11 -20.97
CA ALA A 321 5.51 -12.67 -20.24
C ALA A 321 6.78 -12.71 -21.09
N SER A 322 7.93 -12.46 -20.49
CA SER A 322 9.24 -12.44 -21.16
C SER A 322 10.37 -12.68 -20.15
N GLY A 323 11.60 -12.77 -20.64
CA GLY A 323 12.78 -12.79 -19.79
C GLY A 323 13.87 -11.87 -20.34
N ASN A 324 14.78 -11.46 -19.48
CA ASN A 324 15.92 -10.65 -19.89
C ASN A 324 17.13 -10.86 -19.00
N TYR A 325 18.30 -10.52 -19.52
CA TYR A 325 19.56 -10.62 -18.80
C TYR A 325 19.56 -9.80 -17.51
N ALA A 326 19.97 -10.40 -16.41
CA ALA A 326 19.92 -9.81 -15.07
C ALA A 326 20.67 -8.47 -14.96
N SER A 327 21.71 -8.24 -15.76
CA SER A 327 22.51 -7.00 -15.77
C SER A 327 21.93 -5.90 -16.67
N ARG A 328 20.80 -6.14 -17.36
CA ARG A 328 20.15 -5.13 -18.18
C ARG A 328 19.29 -4.20 -17.34
N SER A 329 19.32 -2.89 -17.60
CA SER A 329 18.39 -1.95 -17.00
C SER A 329 17.01 -2.06 -17.65
N ARG A 330 15.95 -2.17 -16.85
CA ARG A 330 14.56 -2.22 -17.29
C ARG A 330 13.66 -1.43 -16.36
N GLY A 331 12.39 -1.33 -16.72
CA GLY A 331 11.38 -0.69 -15.89
C GLY A 331 11.17 -1.42 -14.55
N VAL A 332 10.95 -0.65 -13.51
CA VAL A 332 10.67 -1.12 -12.15
C VAL A 332 9.29 -0.62 -11.74
N ALA A 333 8.38 -1.55 -11.45
CA ALA A 333 7.03 -1.27 -10.93
C ALA A 333 6.91 -1.97 -9.57
N PRO A 334 7.21 -1.29 -8.46
CA PRO A 334 7.25 -1.90 -7.14
C PRO A 334 5.88 -2.00 -6.52
N GLY A 335 5.65 -3.11 -5.77
CA GLY A 335 4.55 -3.26 -4.84
C GLY A 335 4.99 -3.03 -3.40
N PHE A 336 4.02 -2.75 -2.53
CA PHE A 336 4.18 -2.67 -1.08
C PHE A 336 2.85 -2.99 -0.39
N CYS A 337 2.88 -3.16 0.94
CA CYS A 337 1.68 -3.35 1.75
C CYS A 337 1.57 -2.27 2.83
N ALA A 338 0.33 -1.90 3.15
CA ALA A 338 0.00 -1.03 4.29
C ALA A 338 -1.02 -1.72 5.20
#